data_9a4e10a6bff8512ffc8467e686520d78
#
_entry.id   9a4e10a6bff8512ffc8467e686520d78
#
_cell.length_a   1.000
_cell.length_b   1.000
_cell.length_c   1.000
_cell.angle_alpha   90.00
_cell.angle_beta   90.00
_cell.angle_gamma   90.00
#
_symmetry.space_group_name_H-M   'P 1'
#
loop_
_entity.id
_entity.type
_entity.pdbx_description
1 polymer ?
#
loop_
_entity_poly.entity_id
_entity_poly.type
_entity_poly.pdbx_seq_one_letter_code
_entity_poly.pdbx_strand_id
1 'polypeptide(L)'
;MATFFKKCIYFSYRTTTILDFCLTAGEDKLSTAVEKWHDKAKGKSAIDYGFHLMIGDLTPETEAELPQILEQEGITSVKVFMAYAKEFQATDRTLFKAFKIAKDLGAVVMVHCENGSVIDELVEEARRAGHKEPIYHALTRPAELEGEATKRAIELAHIAGATLYVVHVTCKEAVDEIIAAREKGYNVYGETCPPYLTLDQSALAQPGFEGAKYVWSPPLRPKYHQDHLWNALKAKQLQTIGSDQCSFSFKGKKQLGINDFSKIPNGGPFIEDRFSILYSEGVAKGKISINEFVDMISTSAAKIFGLFPQKGTIAIGSDADIVIFDPDVKREISAKTHHMNVDYNPYEGWEVTGEPVSVLVRGEYVIKNKEFVGVLGSGQYIKRALKTTAAEALNI
;
A
#
# COMPACT_ATOMS: atom_id res chain seq x y z
N MET A 1 -5.47 -2.57 -15.03
CA MET A 1 -5.71 -2.72 -13.57
C MET A 1 -6.75 -3.78 -13.18
N ALA A 2 -6.93 -4.85 -13.89
CA ALA A 2 -8.08 -5.77 -13.67
C ALA A 2 -7.69 -7.15 -13.10
N THR A 3 -6.56 -7.30 -12.40
CA THR A 3 -6.05 -8.66 -12.19
C THR A 3 -5.66 -8.98 -10.74
N PHE A 4 -5.84 -8.06 -9.79
CA PHE A 4 -5.47 -8.31 -8.39
C PHE A 4 -6.23 -9.52 -7.82
N PHE A 5 -7.56 -9.57 -7.97
CA PHE A 5 -8.37 -10.68 -7.50
C PHE A 5 -8.26 -11.98 -8.32
N LYS A 6 -7.75 -11.93 -9.55
CA LYS A 6 -7.79 -13.14 -10.40
C LYS A 6 -6.81 -14.24 -10.01
N LYS A 7 -5.72 -13.95 -9.26
CA LYS A 7 -4.77 -15.00 -8.81
C LYS A 7 -3.98 -14.67 -7.52
N CYS A 8 -3.96 -13.43 -6.98
CA CYS A 8 -3.18 -13.11 -5.77
C CYS A 8 -3.90 -13.46 -4.46
N ILE A 9 -5.24 -13.50 -4.44
CA ILE A 9 -6.00 -13.90 -3.23
C ILE A 9 -5.95 -15.42 -3.02
N TYR A 10 -5.71 -16.20 -4.06
CA TYR A 10 -5.53 -17.65 -3.90
C TYR A 10 -4.37 -17.98 -2.97
N PHE A 11 -3.35 -17.11 -2.87
CA PHE A 11 -2.07 -17.45 -2.30
C PHE A 11 -1.43 -16.27 -1.55
N SER A 12 -2.17 -15.60 -0.66
CA SER A 12 -1.47 -14.77 0.33
C SER A 12 -0.84 -15.68 1.38
N TYR A 13 0.23 -16.37 0.98
CA TYR A 13 0.93 -17.40 1.75
C TYR A 13 1.37 -16.97 3.15
N ARG A 14 1.21 -15.69 3.52
CA ARG A 14 1.82 -15.11 4.72
C ARG A 14 0.96 -14.08 5.43
N THR A 15 -0.25 -13.83 4.94
CA THR A 15 -1.18 -12.81 5.46
C THR A 15 -2.52 -13.45 5.76
N THR A 16 -3.19 -13.03 6.84
CA THR A 16 -4.50 -13.55 7.27
C THR A 16 -5.66 -12.69 6.82
N THR A 17 -5.41 -11.40 6.62
CA THR A 17 -6.43 -10.41 6.21
C THR A 17 -5.80 -9.39 5.27
N ILE A 18 -6.53 -9.00 4.23
CA ILE A 18 -6.13 -7.92 3.31
C ILE A 18 -7.20 -6.85 3.22
N LEU A 19 -6.76 -5.61 3.01
CA LEU A 19 -7.64 -4.50 2.62
C LEU A 19 -7.27 -4.08 1.20
N ASP A 20 -8.18 -4.28 0.24
CA ASP A 20 -7.96 -3.96 -1.17
C ASP A 20 -8.69 -2.68 -1.57
N PHE A 21 -8.26 -2.07 -2.68
CA PHE A 21 -8.81 -0.80 -3.15
C PHE A 21 -9.94 -1.03 -4.15
N CYS A 22 -11.17 -0.64 -3.80
CA CYS A 22 -12.27 -0.54 -4.75
C CYS A 22 -12.01 0.66 -5.66
N LEU A 23 -11.58 0.39 -6.89
CA LEU A 23 -11.28 1.40 -7.89
C LEU A 23 -12.57 1.86 -8.55
N THR A 24 -12.88 3.13 -8.47
CA THR A 24 -13.91 3.76 -9.29
C THR A 24 -13.32 4.05 -10.67
N ALA A 25 -14.03 3.69 -11.71
CA ALA A 25 -13.64 3.97 -13.09
C ALA A 25 -14.58 5.03 -13.67
N GLY A 26 -14.07 6.26 -13.82
CA GLY A 26 -14.79 7.33 -14.49
C GLY A 26 -16.12 7.71 -13.80
N GLU A 27 -17.23 7.54 -14.50
CA GLU A 27 -18.58 7.95 -14.05
C GLU A 27 -19.31 6.89 -13.20
N ASP A 28 -18.64 5.80 -12.80
CA ASP A 28 -19.26 4.74 -12.01
C ASP A 28 -19.72 5.29 -10.64
N LYS A 29 -20.91 4.88 -10.21
CA LYS A 29 -21.34 5.06 -8.82
C LYS A 29 -20.38 4.35 -7.88
N LEU A 30 -20.21 4.88 -6.67
CA LEU A 30 -19.33 4.27 -5.66
C LEU A 30 -19.82 2.87 -5.28
N SER A 31 -21.14 2.66 -5.18
CA SER A 31 -21.75 1.33 -4.96
C SER A 31 -21.37 0.32 -6.04
N THR A 32 -21.39 0.72 -7.30
CA THR A 32 -20.98 -0.16 -8.42
C THR A 32 -19.52 -0.61 -8.30
N ALA A 33 -18.63 0.28 -7.85
CA ALA A 33 -17.24 -0.09 -7.61
C ALA A 33 -17.12 -1.15 -6.49
N VAL A 34 -17.84 -0.98 -5.38
CA VAL A 34 -17.83 -1.91 -4.26
C VAL A 34 -18.43 -3.27 -4.67
N GLU A 35 -19.56 -3.31 -5.37
CA GLU A 35 -20.15 -4.53 -5.90
C GLU A 35 -19.17 -5.30 -6.79
N LYS A 36 -18.51 -4.62 -7.73
CA LYS A 36 -17.49 -5.24 -8.59
C LYS A 36 -16.35 -5.88 -7.76
N TRP A 37 -15.99 -5.31 -6.61
CA TRP A 37 -14.95 -5.87 -5.75
C TRP A 37 -15.46 -7.05 -4.93
N HIS A 38 -16.70 -7.01 -4.45
CA HIS A 38 -17.34 -8.17 -3.85
C HIS A 38 -17.38 -9.35 -4.81
N ASP A 39 -17.79 -9.16 -6.07
CA ASP A 39 -17.83 -10.19 -7.09
C ASP A 39 -16.45 -10.78 -7.43
N LYS A 40 -15.41 -9.95 -7.34
CA LYS A 40 -14.03 -10.43 -7.52
C LYS A 40 -13.57 -11.32 -6.37
N ALA A 41 -13.96 -11.04 -5.14
CA ALA A 41 -13.55 -11.76 -3.93
C ALA A 41 -14.40 -12.99 -3.64
N LYS A 42 -15.70 -12.90 -3.88
CA LYS A 42 -16.69 -13.95 -3.58
C LYS A 42 -16.32 -15.31 -4.15
N GLY A 43 -16.26 -16.31 -3.28
CA GLY A 43 -15.94 -17.69 -3.65
C GLY A 43 -14.48 -17.93 -4.07
N LYS A 44 -13.58 -16.93 -3.89
CA LYS A 44 -12.20 -17.03 -4.34
C LYS A 44 -11.19 -16.75 -3.24
N SER A 45 -11.50 -15.88 -2.27
CA SER A 45 -10.58 -15.57 -1.20
C SER A 45 -10.51 -16.72 -0.19
N ALA A 46 -9.30 -17.17 0.15
CA ALA A 46 -9.05 -18.12 1.22
C ALA A 46 -8.71 -17.43 2.56
N ILE A 47 -8.51 -16.13 2.54
CA ILE A 47 -8.23 -15.30 3.72
C ILE A 47 -9.29 -14.20 3.83
N ASP A 48 -9.41 -13.59 5.00
CA ASP A 48 -10.36 -12.52 5.22
C ASP A 48 -9.98 -11.25 4.47
N TYR A 49 -10.98 -10.44 4.15
CA TYR A 49 -10.76 -9.24 3.36
C TYR A 49 -11.71 -8.10 3.71
N GLY A 50 -11.27 -6.90 3.42
CA GLY A 50 -12.06 -5.68 3.46
C GLY A 50 -11.63 -4.74 2.35
N PHE A 51 -12.20 -3.54 2.32
CA PHE A 51 -11.96 -2.60 1.24
C PHE A 51 -11.55 -1.21 1.75
N HIS A 52 -10.71 -0.56 0.97
CA HIS A 52 -10.57 0.90 0.91
C HIS A 52 -11.35 1.39 -0.31
N LEU A 53 -12.08 2.49 -0.20
CA LEU A 53 -12.81 3.05 -1.33
C LEU A 53 -11.97 4.12 -2.01
N MET A 54 -11.65 3.95 -3.29
CA MET A 54 -10.94 4.95 -4.07
C MET A 54 -11.91 6.02 -4.56
N ILE A 55 -11.50 7.28 -4.47
CA ILE A 55 -12.24 8.45 -4.97
C ILE A 55 -11.36 9.16 -6.00
N GLY A 56 -11.82 9.28 -7.23
CA GLY A 56 -11.19 10.10 -8.26
C GLY A 56 -11.70 11.54 -8.22
N ASP A 57 -13.02 11.72 -8.39
CA ASP A 57 -13.70 13.01 -8.25
C ASP A 57 -14.96 12.85 -7.38
N LEU A 58 -15.42 13.95 -6.80
CA LEU A 58 -16.66 14.03 -6.04
C LEU A 58 -17.66 14.91 -6.80
N THR A 59 -18.46 14.28 -7.66
CA THR A 59 -19.67 14.90 -8.19
C THR A 59 -20.71 15.06 -7.07
N PRO A 60 -21.74 15.90 -7.23
CA PRO A 60 -22.80 16.01 -6.24
C PRO A 60 -23.43 14.66 -5.86
N GLU A 61 -23.57 13.75 -6.84
CA GLU A 61 -24.14 12.42 -6.65
C GLU A 61 -23.21 11.53 -5.83
N THR A 62 -21.92 11.43 -6.17
CA THR A 62 -20.94 10.60 -5.43
C THR A 62 -20.61 11.20 -4.06
N GLU A 63 -20.67 12.54 -3.92
CA GLU A 63 -20.55 13.21 -2.63
C GLU A 63 -21.68 12.83 -1.67
N ALA A 64 -22.92 12.73 -2.17
CA ALA A 64 -24.07 12.31 -1.38
C ALA A 64 -24.09 10.80 -1.09
N GLU A 65 -23.56 9.97 -2.01
CA GLU A 65 -23.49 8.50 -1.87
C GLU A 65 -22.39 8.06 -0.88
N LEU A 66 -21.27 8.79 -0.80
CA LEU A 66 -20.09 8.40 -0.05
C LEU A 66 -20.36 8.04 1.43
N PRO A 67 -21.07 8.86 2.23
CA PRO A 67 -21.37 8.49 3.62
C PRO A 67 -22.12 7.17 3.74
N GLN A 68 -23.14 6.99 2.90
CA GLN A 68 -23.99 5.80 2.92
C GLN A 68 -23.20 4.52 2.60
N ILE A 69 -22.32 4.56 1.61
CA ILE A 69 -21.48 3.42 1.25
C ILE A 69 -20.48 3.08 2.36
N LEU A 70 -19.84 4.09 2.95
CA LEU A 70 -18.89 3.85 4.05
C LEU A 70 -19.59 3.18 5.25
N GLU A 71 -20.78 3.61 5.62
CA GLU A 71 -21.54 3.05 6.72
C GLU A 71 -22.09 1.65 6.39
N GLN A 72 -22.75 1.48 5.24
CA GLN A 72 -23.40 0.23 4.87
C GLN A 72 -22.40 -0.91 4.67
N GLU A 73 -21.25 -0.60 4.06
CA GLU A 73 -20.19 -1.56 3.79
C GLU A 73 -19.20 -1.72 4.95
N GLY A 74 -19.24 -0.85 5.94
CA GLY A 74 -18.25 -0.84 7.01
C GLY A 74 -16.83 -0.52 6.48
N ILE A 75 -16.74 0.40 5.53
CA ILE A 75 -15.47 0.89 4.97
C ILE A 75 -15.03 2.09 5.80
N THR A 76 -13.89 2.00 6.46
CA THR A 76 -13.37 3.03 7.37
C THR A 76 -12.30 3.93 6.75
N SER A 77 -12.08 3.82 5.45
CA SER A 77 -10.99 4.53 4.78
C SER A 77 -11.28 4.77 3.31
N VAL A 78 -10.93 5.97 2.85
CA VAL A 78 -11.02 6.36 1.44
C VAL A 78 -9.64 6.67 0.89
N LYS A 79 -9.40 6.39 -0.40
CA LYS A 79 -8.14 6.65 -1.09
C LYS A 79 -8.31 7.74 -2.12
N VAL A 80 -7.39 8.72 -2.11
CA VAL A 80 -7.33 9.84 -3.07
C VAL A 80 -5.92 9.94 -3.64
N PHE A 81 -5.81 10.33 -4.90
CA PHE A 81 -4.54 10.53 -5.59
C PHE A 81 -4.32 12.00 -5.94
N MET A 82 -3.11 12.51 -5.67
CA MET A 82 -2.67 13.85 -6.08
C MET A 82 -1.86 13.82 -7.39
N ALA A 83 -1.76 12.66 -8.03
CA ALA A 83 -1.10 12.42 -9.31
C ALA A 83 -1.99 11.59 -10.24
N TYR A 84 -1.52 11.35 -11.48
CA TYR A 84 -2.24 10.64 -12.54
C TYR A 84 -3.40 11.44 -13.14
N ALA A 85 -3.08 12.63 -13.67
CA ALA A 85 -4.04 13.63 -14.16
C ALA A 85 -5.13 13.09 -15.09
N LYS A 86 -4.81 12.09 -15.92
CA LYS A 86 -5.75 11.53 -16.90
C LYS A 86 -6.67 10.45 -16.34
N GLU A 87 -6.38 9.92 -15.12
CA GLU A 87 -7.04 8.73 -14.61
C GLU A 87 -7.65 8.95 -13.22
N PHE A 88 -6.88 9.47 -12.27
CA PHE A 88 -7.23 9.42 -10.84
C PHE A 88 -6.99 10.71 -10.07
N GLN A 89 -6.27 11.70 -10.64
CA GLN A 89 -5.85 12.88 -9.90
C GLN A 89 -7.05 13.71 -9.46
N ALA A 90 -7.23 13.80 -8.15
CA ALA A 90 -8.19 14.69 -7.54
C ALA A 90 -7.66 16.14 -7.50
N THR A 91 -8.57 17.11 -7.57
CA THR A 91 -8.25 18.50 -7.26
C THR A 91 -8.10 18.71 -5.75
N ASP A 92 -7.44 19.80 -5.34
CA ASP A 92 -7.37 20.16 -3.91
C ASP A 92 -8.78 20.37 -3.33
N ARG A 93 -9.74 20.82 -4.13
CA ARG A 93 -11.15 20.95 -3.75
C ARG A 93 -11.77 19.58 -3.46
N THR A 94 -11.56 18.60 -4.32
CA THR A 94 -12.05 17.22 -4.14
C THR A 94 -11.42 16.58 -2.92
N LEU A 95 -10.10 16.73 -2.77
CA LEU A 95 -9.36 16.21 -1.62
C LEU A 95 -9.87 16.82 -0.31
N PHE A 96 -10.09 18.14 -0.26
CA PHE A 96 -10.63 18.82 0.91
C PHE A 96 -12.05 18.36 1.26
N LYS A 97 -12.93 18.19 0.26
CA LYS A 97 -14.27 17.63 0.47
C LYS A 97 -14.22 16.21 1.05
N ALA A 98 -13.33 15.34 0.50
CA ALA A 98 -13.12 13.99 1.02
C ALA A 98 -12.69 14.02 2.48
N PHE A 99 -11.77 14.91 2.87
CA PHE A 99 -11.38 15.12 4.26
C PHE A 99 -12.57 15.53 5.15
N LYS A 100 -13.38 16.47 4.71
CA LYS A 100 -14.56 16.93 5.48
C LYS A 100 -15.54 15.78 5.75
N ILE A 101 -15.89 15.02 4.71
CA ILE A 101 -16.81 13.88 4.84
C ILE A 101 -16.21 12.81 5.74
N ALA A 102 -14.95 12.46 5.52
CA ALA A 102 -14.25 11.45 6.33
C ALA A 102 -14.17 11.84 7.80
N LYS A 103 -13.90 13.11 8.10
CA LYS A 103 -13.88 13.65 9.48
C LYS A 103 -15.23 13.46 10.18
N ASP A 104 -16.34 13.77 9.50
CA ASP A 104 -17.68 13.67 10.09
C ASP A 104 -18.09 12.21 10.39
N LEU A 105 -17.50 11.25 9.66
CA LEU A 105 -17.73 9.81 9.82
C LEU A 105 -16.65 9.10 10.66
N GLY A 106 -15.59 9.79 11.07
CA GLY A 106 -14.45 9.16 11.74
C GLY A 106 -13.66 8.21 10.84
N ALA A 107 -13.69 8.42 9.52
CA ALA A 107 -12.93 7.65 8.54
C ALA A 107 -11.53 8.24 8.31
N VAL A 108 -10.64 7.42 7.77
CA VAL A 108 -9.26 7.80 7.42
C VAL A 108 -9.17 8.12 5.92
N VAL A 109 -8.53 9.24 5.57
CA VAL A 109 -8.23 9.55 4.15
C VAL A 109 -6.79 9.16 3.86
N MET A 110 -6.63 8.20 2.95
CA MET A 110 -5.36 7.72 2.45
C MET A 110 -4.99 8.51 1.19
N VAL A 111 -3.80 9.10 1.14
CA VAL A 111 -3.40 9.97 0.03
C VAL A 111 -2.11 9.51 -0.61
N HIS A 112 -2.14 9.33 -1.95
CA HIS A 112 -0.94 9.24 -2.77
C HIS A 112 -0.41 10.66 -2.99
N CYS A 113 0.70 10.98 -2.36
CA CYS A 113 1.26 12.31 -2.30
C CYS A 113 2.41 12.49 -3.31
N GLU A 114 2.10 12.72 -4.56
CA GLU A 114 3.03 13.23 -5.58
C GLU A 114 2.39 14.42 -6.30
N ASN A 115 3.17 15.45 -6.64
CA ASN A 115 2.68 16.59 -7.42
C ASN A 115 2.55 16.19 -8.90
N GLY A 116 1.39 15.62 -9.27
CA GLY A 116 1.13 15.07 -10.59
C GLY A 116 1.28 16.08 -11.71
N SER A 117 0.86 17.31 -11.53
CA SER A 117 0.92 18.35 -12.56
C SER A 117 2.35 18.70 -12.97
N VAL A 118 3.26 18.79 -11.99
CA VAL A 118 4.69 19.07 -12.26
C VAL A 118 5.37 17.82 -12.82
N ILE A 119 5.03 16.64 -12.31
CA ILE A 119 5.54 15.36 -12.84
C ILE A 119 5.18 15.20 -14.32
N ASP A 120 3.94 15.51 -14.69
CA ASP A 120 3.50 15.39 -16.09
C ASP A 120 4.32 16.29 -17.03
N GLU A 121 4.65 17.52 -16.62
CA GLU A 121 5.52 18.42 -17.39
C GLU A 121 6.95 17.86 -17.50
N LEU A 122 7.55 17.41 -16.39
CA LEU A 122 8.88 16.79 -16.40
C LEU A 122 8.95 15.54 -17.27
N VAL A 123 7.88 14.72 -17.28
CA VAL A 123 7.75 13.57 -18.17
C VAL A 123 7.72 14.00 -19.63
N GLU A 124 6.95 15.04 -19.98
CA GLU A 124 6.87 15.56 -21.35
C GLU A 124 8.20 16.19 -21.79
N GLU A 125 8.92 16.89 -20.91
CA GLU A 125 10.26 17.41 -21.19
C GLU A 125 11.25 16.28 -21.49
N ALA A 126 11.29 15.24 -20.66
CA ALA A 126 12.15 14.08 -20.87
C ALA A 126 11.84 13.35 -22.19
N ARG A 127 10.54 13.21 -22.53
CA ARG A 127 10.11 12.61 -23.80
C ARG A 127 10.52 13.47 -25.00
N ARG A 128 10.37 14.79 -24.94
CA ARG A 128 10.81 15.73 -25.99
C ARG A 128 12.33 15.69 -26.18
N ALA A 129 13.08 15.45 -25.10
CA ALA A 129 14.54 15.23 -25.15
C ALA A 129 14.94 13.85 -25.71
N GLY A 130 13.98 12.96 -25.98
CA GLY A 130 14.22 11.65 -26.59
C GLY A 130 14.59 10.55 -25.60
N HIS A 131 14.41 10.78 -24.31
CA HIS A 131 14.69 9.78 -23.27
C HIS A 131 13.62 8.67 -23.24
N LYS A 132 14.06 7.43 -23.13
CA LYS A 132 13.20 6.23 -23.20
C LYS A 132 13.42 5.25 -22.06
N GLU A 133 14.56 5.36 -21.39
CA GLU A 133 15.05 4.39 -20.41
C GLU A 133 14.22 4.44 -19.13
N PRO A 134 14.03 3.29 -18.44
CA PRO A 134 13.22 3.21 -17.21
C PRO A 134 13.69 4.15 -16.09
N ILE A 135 14.98 4.52 -16.04
CA ILE A 135 15.50 5.43 -15.02
C ILE A 135 14.82 6.81 -15.05
N TYR A 136 14.35 7.25 -16.22
CA TYR A 136 13.65 8.53 -16.33
C TYR A 136 12.31 8.55 -15.59
N HIS A 137 11.75 7.40 -15.29
CA HIS A 137 10.60 7.32 -14.39
C HIS A 137 10.92 7.92 -13.00
N ALA A 138 12.10 7.66 -12.46
CA ALA A 138 12.54 8.25 -11.20
C ALA A 138 13.03 9.69 -11.35
N LEU A 139 13.79 10.00 -12.42
CA LEU A 139 14.35 11.32 -12.65
C LEU A 139 13.28 12.40 -12.91
N THR A 140 12.11 12.02 -13.42
CA THR A 140 10.96 12.91 -13.60
C THR A 140 10.03 12.99 -12.37
N ARG A 141 10.39 12.32 -11.27
CA ARG A 141 9.65 12.32 -9.99
C ARG A 141 10.59 12.60 -8.83
N PRO A 142 11.20 13.81 -8.76
CA PRO A 142 12.11 14.15 -7.66
C PRO A 142 11.42 14.07 -6.30
N ALA A 143 12.20 13.82 -5.25
CA ALA A 143 11.70 13.62 -3.89
C ALA A 143 10.97 14.85 -3.34
N GLU A 144 11.37 16.02 -3.77
CA GLU A 144 10.79 17.32 -3.42
C GLU A 144 9.30 17.41 -3.82
N LEU A 145 8.90 16.76 -4.91
CA LEU A 145 7.50 16.74 -5.35
C LEU A 145 6.63 15.81 -4.49
N GLU A 146 7.22 14.80 -3.87
CA GLU A 146 6.55 13.97 -2.87
C GLU A 146 6.43 14.74 -1.53
N GLY A 147 7.50 15.42 -1.10
CA GLY A 147 7.49 16.27 0.09
C GLY A 147 6.49 17.41 0.00
N GLU A 148 6.46 18.14 -1.12
CA GLU A 148 5.49 19.24 -1.37
C GLU A 148 4.04 18.72 -1.31
N ALA A 149 3.75 17.64 -2.01
CA ALA A 149 2.40 17.07 -2.02
C ALA A 149 1.99 16.55 -0.63
N THR A 150 2.93 15.94 0.11
CA THR A 150 2.71 15.50 1.50
C THR A 150 2.36 16.69 2.39
N LYS A 151 3.13 17.76 2.34
CA LYS A 151 2.84 18.98 3.10
C LYS A 151 1.46 19.54 2.77
N ARG A 152 1.11 19.66 1.49
CA ARG A 152 -0.18 20.18 1.04
C ARG A 152 -1.33 19.30 1.54
N ALA A 153 -1.21 17.98 1.45
CA ALA A 153 -2.21 17.05 2.00
C ALA A 153 -2.37 17.20 3.52
N ILE A 154 -1.28 17.37 4.26
CA ILE A 154 -1.26 17.61 5.71
C ILE A 154 -2.02 18.88 6.07
N GLU A 155 -1.73 19.99 5.42
CA GLU A 155 -2.38 21.28 5.73
C GLU A 155 -3.90 21.23 5.41
N LEU A 156 -4.28 20.61 4.28
CA LEU A 156 -5.68 20.44 3.92
C LEU A 156 -6.43 19.54 4.92
N ALA A 157 -5.81 18.44 5.36
CA ALA A 157 -6.37 17.54 6.37
C ALA A 157 -6.53 18.25 7.72
N HIS A 158 -5.52 19.02 8.14
CA HIS A 158 -5.55 19.79 9.38
C HIS A 158 -6.69 20.82 9.39
N ILE A 159 -6.83 21.63 8.31
CA ILE A 159 -7.92 22.62 8.17
C ILE A 159 -9.28 21.93 8.18
N ALA A 160 -9.41 20.76 7.60
CA ALA A 160 -10.65 19.96 7.63
C ALA A 160 -10.91 19.29 9.00
N GLY A 161 -9.90 19.16 9.85
CA GLY A 161 -9.96 18.41 11.11
C GLY A 161 -10.00 16.89 10.92
N ALA A 162 -9.45 16.40 9.81
CA ALA A 162 -9.53 15.00 9.40
C ALA A 162 -8.26 14.20 9.75
N THR A 163 -8.39 12.88 9.75
CA THR A 163 -7.25 11.96 9.84
C THR A 163 -6.67 11.71 8.45
N LEU A 164 -5.38 12.02 8.28
CA LEU A 164 -4.61 11.73 7.07
C LEU A 164 -3.75 10.48 7.26
N TYR A 165 -3.68 9.64 6.23
CA TYR A 165 -2.73 8.55 6.12
C TYR A 165 -1.96 8.68 4.80
N VAL A 166 -0.68 9.01 4.89
CA VAL A 166 0.21 9.12 3.74
C VAL A 166 0.70 7.72 3.39
N VAL A 167 0.27 7.20 2.23
CA VAL A 167 0.62 5.85 1.78
C VAL A 167 2.03 5.83 1.18
N HIS A 168 2.71 4.68 1.21
CA HIS A 168 3.95 4.35 0.48
C HIS A 168 5.00 5.49 0.46
N VAL A 169 5.28 6.13 1.60
CA VAL A 169 6.32 7.18 1.75
C VAL A 169 7.69 6.63 1.34
N THR A 170 8.41 7.37 0.48
CA THR A 170 9.66 6.89 -0.12
C THR A 170 10.89 7.72 0.23
N CYS A 171 10.74 8.94 0.74
CA CYS A 171 11.82 9.90 0.83
C CYS A 171 11.83 10.67 2.16
N LYS A 172 13.01 11.24 2.45
CA LYS A 172 13.26 12.08 3.63
C LYS A 172 12.32 13.29 3.64
N GLU A 173 12.10 13.92 2.50
CA GLU A 173 11.32 15.15 2.35
C GLU A 173 9.87 14.94 2.83
N ALA A 174 9.25 13.82 2.46
CA ALA A 174 7.91 13.48 2.94
C ALA A 174 7.91 13.06 4.42
N VAL A 175 8.93 12.33 4.89
CA VAL A 175 9.09 11.97 6.30
C VAL A 175 9.20 13.21 7.17
N ASP A 176 10.01 14.21 6.78
CA ASP A 176 10.20 15.44 7.54
C ASP A 176 8.88 16.23 7.72
N GLU A 177 8.05 16.30 6.68
CA GLU A 177 6.72 16.94 6.77
C GLU A 177 5.77 16.19 7.70
N ILE A 178 5.79 14.84 7.68
CA ILE A 178 5.00 14.01 8.60
C ILE A 178 5.45 14.23 10.05
N ILE A 179 6.77 14.24 10.32
CA ILE A 179 7.33 14.50 11.66
C ILE A 179 6.88 15.87 12.16
N ALA A 180 7.10 16.92 11.36
CA ALA A 180 6.73 18.27 11.72
C ALA A 180 5.23 18.45 12.02
N ALA A 181 4.37 17.74 11.27
CA ALA A 181 2.93 17.75 11.51
C ALA A 181 2.56 17.04 12.82
N ARG A 182 3.14 15.88 13.08
CA ARG A 182 2.89 15.12 14.32
C ARG A 182 3.40 15.85 15.57
N GLU A 183 4.54 16.54 15.50
CA GLU A 183 5.03 17.40 16.58
C GLU A 183 4.07 18.56 16.92
N LYS A 184 3.33 19.05 15.92
CA LYS A 184 2.24 20.03 16.12
C LYS A 184 0.93 19.40 16.64
N GLY A 185 0.88 18.09 16.81
CA GLY A 185 -0.33 17.38 17.23
C GLY A 185 -1.36 17.14 16.11
N TYR A 186 -0.96 17.24 14.84
CA TYR A 186 -1.84 16.94 13.72
C TYR A 186 -2.08 15.44 13.60
N ASN A 187 -3.27 15.05 13.17
CA ASN A 187 -3.66 13.65 13.08
C ASN A 187 -3.18 13.02 11.76
N VAL A 188 -1.91 12.67 11.71
CA VAL A 188 -1.22 12.16 10.51
C VAL A 188 -0.55 10.83 10.81
N TYR A 189 -0.86 9.84 9.98
CA TYR A 189 -0.19 8.55 9.89
C TYR A 189 0.60 8.45 8.60
N GLY A 190 1.62 7.57 8.58
CA GLY A 190 2.40 7.29 7.39
C GLY A 190 2.74 5.81 7.26
N GLU A 191 2.83 5.37 6.01
CA GLU A 191 3.20 4.03 5.60
C GLU A 191 4.39 4.09 4.66
N THR A 192 5.31 3.12 4.77
CA THR A 192 6.26 2.82 3.69
C THR A 192 6.08 1.39 3.19
N CYS A 193 6.90 0.97 2.23
CA CYS A 193 6.85 -0.39 1.67
C CYS A 193 8.25 -0.99 1.60
N PRO A 194 8.39 -2.35 1.56
CA PRO A 194 9.69 -3.03 1.54
C PRO A 194 10.65 -2.52 0.47
N PRO A 195 10.24 -2.24 -0.79
CA PRO A 195 11.17 -1.77 -1.80
C PRO A 195 11.87 -0.45 -1.44
N TYR A 196 11.21 0.47 -0.77
CA TYR A 196 11.80 1.74 -0.36
C TYR A 196 12.80 1.62 0.80
N LEU A 197 12.69 0.53 1.56
CA LEU A 197 13.60 0.21 2.68
C LEU A 197 14.84 -0.58 2.24
N THR A 198 14.84 -1.15 1.03
CA THR A 198 15.80 -2.19 0.65
C THR A 198 16.38 -2.05 -0.75
N LEU A 199 15.64 -1.51 -1.69
CA LEU A 199 16.07 -1.24 -3.07
C LEU A 199 16.33 0.25 -3.26
N ASP A 200 17.16 0.61 -4.23
CA ASP A 200 17.44 2.00 -4.54
C ASP A 200 17.30 2.31 -6.05
N GLN A 201 17.40 3.59 -6.38
CA GLN A 201 17.19 4.11 -7.73
C GLN A 201 18.09 3.47 -8.79
N SER A 202 19.26 2.92 -8.42
CA SER A 202 20.17 2.27 -9.38
C SER A 202 19.55 1.04 -10.06
N ALA A 203 18.55 0.43 -9.42
CA ALA A 203 17.81 -0.69 -10.00
C ALA A 203 17.07 -0.32 -11.29
N LEU A 204 16.64 0.95 -11.45
CA LEU A 204 15.99 1.41 -12.68
C LEU A 204 16.99 1.64 -13.83
N ALA A 205 18.29 1.73 -13.53
CA ALA A 205 19.35 1.94 -14.51
C ALA A 205 19.99 0.63 -15.03
N GLN A 206 19.40 -0.53 -14.70
CA GLN A 206 19.92 -1.80 -15.20
C GLN A 206 19.93 -1.85 -16.73
N PRO A 207 20.95 -2.51 -17.35
CA PRO A 207 21.15 -2.52 -18.79
C PRO A 207 19.97 -3.15 -19.55
N GLY A 208 19.81 -2.76 -20.79
CA GLY A 208 18.70 -3.17 -21.63
C GLY A 208 17.39 -2.53 -21.11
N PHE A 209 16.37 -3.34 -20.94
CA PHE A 209 15.07 -2.90 -20.42
C PHE A 209 14.76 -3.50 -19.03
N GLU A 210 15.76 -4.10 -18.36
CA GLU A 210 15.60 -4.77 -17.07
C GLU A 210 15.14 -3.81 -15.96
N GLY A 211 15.56 -2.53 -16.03
CA GLY A 211 15.10 -1.48 -15.11
C GLY A 211 13.58 -1.29 -15.06
N ALA A 212 12.85 -1.71 -16.11
CA ALA A 212 11.38 -1.64 -16.13
C ALA A 212 10.71 -2.52 -15.06
N LYS A 213 11.40 -3.56 -14.57
CA LYS A 213 10.93 -4.39 -13.45
C LYS A 213 10.78 -3.60 -12.16
N TYR A 214 11.45 -2.45 -12.05
CA TYR A 214 11.50 -1.58 -10.87
C TYR A 214 10.71 -0.28 -11.03
N VAL A 215 9.85 -0.21 -12.04
CA VAL A 215 8.98 0.96 -12.27
C VAL A 215 7.67 0.82 -11.50
N TRP A 216 7.51 1.65 -10.46
CA TRP A 216 6.29 1.88 -9.67
C TRP A 216 6.30 3.29 -9.10
N SER A 217 5.19 3.80 -8.59
CA SER A 217 5.05 5.17 -8.11
C SER A 217 4.54 5.20 -6.65
N PRO A 218 5.19 6.00 -5.80
CA PRO A 218 6.38 6.80 -6.09
C PRO A 218 7.59 5.92 -6.44
N PRO A 219 8.63 6.45 -7.14
CA PRO A 219 9.76 5.67 -7.60
C PRO A 219 10.72 5.32 -6.47
N LEU A 220 11.61 4.36 -6.73
CA LEU A 220 12.79 4.13 -5.89
C LEU A 220 13.66 5.39 -5.83
N ARG A 221 14.17 5.67 -4.64
CA ARG A 221 14.99 6.84 -4.33
C ARG A 221 16.48 6.48 -4.22
N PRO A 222 17.39 7.47 -4.24
CA PRO A 222 18.79 7.26 -3.85
C PRO A 222 18.88 6.62 -2.46
N LYS A 223 19.88 5.78 -2.25
CA LYS A 223 20.01 4.90 -1.10
C LYS A 223 19.95 5.61 0.27
N TYR A 224 20.40 6.86 0.35
CA TYR A 224 20.42 7.60 1.62
C TYR A 224 19.03 7.80 2.24
N HIS A 225 17.94 7.76 1.46
CA HIS A 225 16.58 7.84 1.98
C HIS A 225 16.19 6.64 2.84
N GLN A 226 16.79 5.47 2.62
CA GLN A 226 16.48 4.25 3.38
C GLN A 226 16.71 4.43 4.88
N ASP A 227 17.83 5.04 5.27
CA ASP A 227 18.14 5.26 6.68
C ASP A 227 17.13 6.20 7.35
N HIS A 228 16.63 7.21 6.63
CA HIS A 228 15.57 8.09 7.12
C HIS A 228 14.27 7.33 7.35
N LEU A 229 13.88 6.45 6.42
CA LEU A 229 12.67 5.62 6.55
C LEU A 229 12.78 4.64 7.73
N TRP A 230 13.91 3.92 7.86
CA TRP A 230 14.13 3.01 8.99
C TRP A 230 14.10 3.74 10.34
N ASN A 231 14.72 4.92 10.42
CA ASN A 231 14.70 5.75 11.63
C ASN A 231 13.29 6.25 11.96
N ALA A 232 12.52 6.67 10.95
CA ALA A 232 11.14 7.10 11.13
C ALA A 232 10.22 5.97 11.61
N LEU A 233 10.40 4.76 11.11
CA LEU A 233 9.70 3.55 11.59
C LEU A 233 10.05 3.28 13.06
N LYS A 234 11.34 3.23 13.40
CA LYS A 234 11.81 2.99 14.77
C LYS A 234 11.32 4.06 15.75
N ALA A 235 11.28 5.31 15.32
CA ALA A 235 10.75 6.43 16.11
C ALA A 235 9.21 6.51 16.11
N LYS A 236 8.51 5.56 15.48
CA LYS A 236 7.04 5.54 15.31
C LYS A 236 6.48 6.80 14.62
N GLN A 237 7.29 7.44 13.79
CA GLN A 237 6.85 8.55 12.94
C GLN A 237 6.14 8.03 11.68
N LEU A 238 6.55 6.86 11.17
CA LEU A 238 5.78 6.02 10.27
C LEU A 238 5.25 4.82 11.07
N GLN A 239 3.99 4.43 10.87
CA GLN A 239 3.31 3.46 11.71
C GLN A 239 3.23 2.07 11.09
N THR A 240 3.25 1.98 9.77
CA THR A 240 2.96 0.72 9.07
C THR A 240 3.89 0.49 7.89
N ILE A 241 4.01 -0.79 7.53
CA ILE A 241 4.69 -1.20 6.30
C ILE A 241 3.69 -1.98 5.44
N GLY A 242 3.20 -1.34 4.38
CA GLY A 242 2.26 -1.91 3.44
C GLY A 242 2.92 -2.80 2.37
N SER A 243 2.12 -3.39 1.49
CA SER A 243 2.64 -4.13 0.34
C SER A 243 2.61 -3.32 -0.96
N ASP A 244 1.66 -2.43 -1.09
CA ASP A 244 1.34 -1.73 -2.35
C ASP A 244 1.37 -2.67 -3.56
N GLN A 245 0.71 -3.86 -3.41
CA GLN A 245 0.71 -4.89 -4.42
C GLN A 245 -0.07 -4.46 -5.67
N CYS A 246 0.64 -4.10 -6.73
CA CYS A 246 0.07 -3.73 -8.01
C CYS A 246 0.91 -4.34 -9.15
N SER A 247 0.80 -5.65 -9.38
CA SER A 247 1.70 -6.40 -10.23
C SER A 247 1.28 -6.43 -11.69
N PHE A 248 2.26 -6.27 -12.58
CA PHE A 248 2.16 -6.43 -14.02
C PHE A 248 3.25 -7.40 -14.48
N SER A 249 2.96 -8.34 -15.36
CA SER A 249 3.97 -9.19 -15.96
C SER A 249 4.99 -8.35 -16.73
N PHE A 250 6.25 -8.76 -16.71
CA PHE A 250 7.30 -8.12 -17.51
C PHE A 250 7.00 -8.31 -19.00
N LYS A 251 6.79 -9.57 -19.42
CA LYS A 251 6.44 -9.89 -20.80
C LYS A 251 5.03 -9.38 -21.15
N GLY A 252 4.91 -8.62 -22.21
CA GLY A 252 3.66 -8.13 -22.76
C GLY A 252 2.98 -7.00 -21.96
N LYS A 253 3.44 -6.67 -20.74
CA LYS A 253 2.91 -5.55 -19.93
C LYS A 253 3.97 -4.47 -19.70
N LYS A 254 5.00 -4.73 -18.88
CA LYS A 254 6.08 -3.74 -18.68
C LYS A 254 6.73 -3.35 -20.02
N GLN A 255 6.86 -4.29 -20.96
CA GLN A 255 7.40 -4.07 -22.30
C GLN A 255 6.60 -3.08 -23.17
N LEU A 256 5.38 -2.68 -22.80
CA LEU A 256 4.66 -1.59 -23.48
C LEU A 256 5.45 -0.28 -23.47
N GLY A 257 6.32 -0.11 -22.52
CA GLY A 257 7.17 1.08 -22.38
C GLY A 257 8.57 0.97 -22.99
N ILE A 258 8.88 -0.04 -23.79
CA ILE A 258 10.24 -0.29 -24.31
C ILE A 258 10.80 0.88 -25.14
N ASN A 259 9.95 1.67 -25.76
CA ASN A 259 10.30 2.86 -26.52
C ASN A 259 9.86 4.17 -25.87
N ASP A 260 9.27 4.11 -24.68
CA ASP A 260 8.71 5.26 -23.98
C ASP A 260 8.50 4.91 -22.50
N PHE A 261 9.41 5.34 -21.64
CA PHE A 261 9.37 5.00 -20.21
C PHE A 261 8.03 5.37 -19.54
N SER A 262 7.35 6.39 -20.02
CA SER A 262 6.05 6.83 -19.49
C SER A 262 4.91 5.82 -19.71
N LYS A 263 5.11 4.86 -20.61
CA LYS A 263 4.15 3.78 -20.89
C LYS A 263 4.44 2.48 -20.14
N ILE A 264 5.47 2.44 -19.31
CA ILE A 264 5.73 1.30 -18.43
C ILE A 264 4.64 1.28 -17.35
N PRO A 265 3.80 0.24 -17.27
CA PRO A 265 2.81 0.16 -16.19
C PRO A 265 3.46 0.22 -14.81
N ASN A 266 2.96 1.12 -13.95
CA ASN A 266 3.50 1.37 -12.62
C ASN A 266 2.99 0.33 -11.63
N GLY A 267 3.91 -0.38 -10.95
CA GLY A 267 3.59 -1.34 -9.91
C GLY A 267 4.46 -2.60 -9.94
N GLY A 268 4.55 -3.27 -8.81
CA GLY A 268 5.40 -4.44 -8.62
C GLY A 268 4.77 -5.55 -7.77
N PRO A 269 5.33 -6.76 -7.78
CA PRO A 269 4.90 -7.92 -7.00
C PRO A 269 5.64 -7.96 -5.66
N PHE A 270 4.99 -7.57 -4.55
CA PHE A 270 5.66 -7.42 -3.26
C PHE A 270 5.06 -8.26 -2.12
N ILE A 271 3.80 -8.69 -2.24
CA ILE A 271 3.03 -9.21 -1.10
C ILE A 271 3.62 -10.51 -0.53
N GLU A 272 4.12 -11.39 -1.37
CA GLU A 272 4.57 -12.73 -0.93
C GLU A 272 5.86 -12.68 -0.13
N ASP A 273 6.83 -11.86 -0.53
CA ASP A 273 8.16 -11.83 0.08
C ASP A 273 8.29 -10.77 1.18
N ARG A 274 7.26 -9.95 1.39
CA ARG A 274 7.26 -8.80 2.31
C ARG A 274 7.79 -9.16 3.70
N PHE A 275 7.27 -10.22 4.31
CA PHE A 275 7.64 -10.57 5.69
C PHE A 275 9.08 -11.09 5.78
N SER A 276 9.50 -11.94 4.87
CA SER A 276 10.87 -12.46 4.86
C SER A 276 11.90 -11.35 4.60
N ILE A 277 11.62 -10.44 3.67
CA ILE A 277 12.47 -9.28 3.39
C ILE A 277 12.58 -8.38 4.62
N LEU A 278 11.45 -8.01 5.22
CA LEU A 278 11.43 -7.12 6.38
C LEU A 278 12.07 -7.76 7.62
N TYR A 279 11.87 -9.06 7.83
CA TYR A 279 12.54 -9.79 8.91
C TYR A 279 14.04 -9.83 8.68
N SER A 280 14.48 -10.24 7.49
CA SER A 280 15.89 -10.36 7.12
C SER A 280 16.63 -9.01 7.20
N GLU A 281 16.05 -7.95 6.60
CA GLU A 281 16.69 -6.64 6.52
C GLU A 281 16.50 -5.77 7.76
N GLY A 282 15.45 -6.02 8.53
CA GLY A 282 15.10 -5.26 9.72
C GLY A 282 15.50 -5.96 11.00
N VAL A 283 14.87 -7.11 11.31
CA VAL A 283 15.03 -7.80 12.59
C VAL A 283 16.38 -8.54 12.66
N ALA A 284 16.69 -9.36 11.68
CA ALA A 284 17.94 -10.15 11.70
C ALA A 284 19.19 -9.25 11.64
N LYS A 285 19.09 -8.07 11.03
CA LYS A 285 20.17 -7.06 11.03
C LYS A 285 20.12 -6.09 12.22
N GLY A 286 19.21 -6.28 13.18
CA GLY A 286 19.13 -5.49 14.41
C GLY A 286 18.67 -4.04 14.22
N LYS A 287 18.04 -3.69 13.11
CA LYS A 287 17.49 -2.33 12.88
C LYS A 287 16.22 -2.11 13.69
N ILE A 288 15.37 -3.12 13.81
CA ILE A 288 14.13 -3.14 14.59
C ILE A 288 14.03 -4.43 15.41
N SER A 289 13.28 -4.39 16.51
CA SER A 289 12.95 -5.58 17.29
C SER A 289 11.83 -6.39 16.64
N ILE A 290 11.65 -7.64 17.08
CA ILE A 290 10.54 -8.49 16.62
C ILE A 290 9.18 -7.91 16.98
N ASN A 291 9.07 -7.21 18.12
CA ASN A 291 7.81 -6.57 18.55
C ASN A 291 7.47 -5.37 17.65
N GLU A 292 8.45 -4.54 17.29
CA GLU A 292 8.27 -3.44 16.34
C GLU A 292 7.89 -3.99 14.96
N PHE A 293 8.52 -5.07 14.51
CA PHE A 293 8.16 -5.74 13.28
C PHE A 293 6.68 -6.16 13.25
N VAL A 294 6.21 -6.88 14.29
CA VAL A 294 4.81 -7.32 14.38
C VAL A 294 3.85 -6.13 14.45
N ASP A 295 4.21 -5.08 15.19
CA ASP A 295 3.39 -3.87 15.29
C ASP A 295 3.19 -3.22 13.92
N MET A 296 4.28 -3.00 13.17
CA MET A 296 4.27 -2.31 11.87
C MET A 296 3.55 -3.08 10.76
N ILE A 297 3.59 -4.42 10.79
CA ILE A 297 3.00 -5.26 9.73
C ILE A 297 1.58 -5.73 10.04
N SER A 298 1.09 -5.58 11.28
CA SER A 298 -0.18 -6.15 11.74
C SER A 298 -0.93 -5.22 12.68
N THR A 299 -0.46 -5.03 13.92
CA THR A 299 -1.22 -4.39 14.99
C THR A 299 -1.57 -2.94 14.67
N SER A 300 -0.61 -2.13 14.24
CA SER A 300 -0.83 -0.72 13.90
C SER A 300 -1.83 -0.57 12.75
N ALA A 301 -1.72 -1.39 11.70
CA ALA A 301 -2.69 -1.36 10.59
C ALA A 301 -4.10 -1.75 11.08
N ALA A 302 -4.22 -2.81 11.90
CA ALA A 302 -5.52 -3.22 12.45
C ALA A 302 -6.17 -2.11 13.29
N LYS A 303 -5.39 -1.39 14.08
CA LYS A 303 -5.86 -0.26 14.88
C LYS A 303 -6.30 0.93 14.02
N ILE A 304 -5.47 1.35 13.07
CA ILE A 304 -5.74 2.51 12.21
C ILE A 304 -7.02 2.29 11.39
N PHE A 305 -7.18 1.09 10.83
CA PHE A 305 -8.28 0.79 9.91
C PHE A 305 -9.51 0.13 10.57
N GLY A 306 -9.57 0.06 11.91
CA GLY A 306 -10.77 -0.36 12.63
C GLY A 306 -11.00 -1.88 12.66
N LEU A 307 -9.93 -2.68 12.57
CA LEU A 307 -9.95 -4.14 12.71
C LEU A 307 -9.59 -4.62 14.13
N PHE A 308 -8.90 -3.79 14.89
CA PHE A 308 -8.51 -4.12 16.27
C PHE A 308 -9.72 -3.97 17.22
N PRO A 309 -9.92 -4.88 18.18
CA PRO A 309 -9.09 -6.04 18.55
C PRO A 309 -9.47 -7.35 17.86
N GLN A 310 -10.44 -7.37 16.94
CA GLN A 310 -10.81 -8.59 16.22
C GLN A 310 -9.60 -9.21 15.50
N LYS A 311 -8.79 -8.38 14.86
CA LYS A 311 -7.53 -8.73 14.18
C LYS A 311 -6.37 -7.95 14.80
N GLY A 312 -5.12 -8.35 14.51
CA GLY A 312 -3.91 -7.63 14.88
C GLY A 312 -3.43 -7.86 16.31
N THR A 313 -3.99 -8.83 17.02
CA THR A 313 -3.55 -9.26 18.36
C THR A 313 -3.90 -10.73 18.61
N ILE A 314 -3.21 -11.36 19.56
CA ILE A 314 -3.55 -12.68 20.11
C ILE A 314 -4.11 -12.43 21.49
N ALA A 315 -5.45 -12.40 21.61
CA ALA A 315 -6.16 -12.15 22.84
C ALA A 315 -7.48 -12.95 22.90
N ILE A 316 -8.04 -13.12 24.07
CA ILE A 316 -9.36 -13.76 24.24
C ILE A 316 -10.41 -12.88 23.56
N GLY A 317 -11.19 -13.48 22.66
CA GLY A 317 -12.21 -12.79 21.86
C GLY A 317 -11.76 -12.27 20.51
N SER A 318 -10.43 -12.29 20.20
CA SER A 318 -9.91 -12.02 18.87
C SER A 318 -10.01 -13.26 17.98
N ASP A 319 -10.05 -13.05 16.68
CA ASP A 319 -9.97 -14.14 15.72
C ASP A 319 -8.62 -14.86 15.87
N ALA A 320 -8.62 -16.19 15.78
CA ALA A 320 -7.40 -16.97 15.81
C ALA A 320 -6.66 -16.90 14.46
N ASP A 321 -6.26 -15.68 14.08
CA ASP A 321 -5.44 -15.37 12.93
C ASP A 321 -3.98 -15.43 13.34
N ILE A 322 -3.31 -16.54 13.04
CA ILE A 322 -1.98 -16.83 13.57
C ILE A 322 -1.02 -17.15 12.44
N VAL A 323 0.13 -16.49 12.46
CA VAL A 323 1.27 -16.80 11.58
C VAL A 323 2.35 -17.48 12.42
N ILE A 324 2.69 -18.72 12.08
CA ILE A 324 3.81 -19.44 12.65
C ILE A 324 5.03 -19.11 11.78
N PHE A 325 6.02 -18.47 12.38
CA PHE A 325 7.19 -17.94 11.71
C PHE A 325 8.45 -18.69 12.17
N ASP A 326 9.25 -19.17 11.23
CA ASP A 326 10.55 -19.78 11.50
C ASP A 326 11.65 -18.74 11.24
N PRO A 327 12.37 -18.28 12.28
CA PRO A 327 13.38 -17.24 12.16
C PRO A 327 14.68 -17.70 11.49
N ASP A 328 14.92 -19.00 11.43
CA ASP A 328 16.23 -19.58 11.04
C ASP A 328 16.25 -20.07 9.60
N VAL A 329 15.10 -20.20 8.96
CA VAL A 329 15.01 -20.63 7.55
C VAL A 329 15.72 -19.63 6.65
N LYS A 330 16.60 -20.16 5.78
CA LYS A 330 17.24 -19.40 4.72
C LYS A 330 16.71 -19.86 3.36
N ARG A 331 16.41 -18.93 2.50
CA ARG A 331 15.97 -19.20 1.13
C ARG A 331 16.39 -18.10 0.17
N GLU A 332 16.49 -18.47 -1.09
CA GLU A 332 16.61 -17.52 -2.20
C GLU A 332 15.22 -17.15 -2.72
N ILE A 333 14.99 -15.86 -2.97
CA ILE A 333 13.77 -15.37 -3.60
C ILE A 333 13.87 -15.59 -5.11
N SER A 334 12.84 -16.20 -5.71
CA SER A 334 12.81 -16.41 -7.17
C SER A 334 11.40 -16.39 -7.72
N ALA A 335 11.26 -15.81 -8.91
CA ALA A 335 10.03 -15.87 -9.69
C ALA A 335 9.65 -17.32 -10.11
N LYS A 336 10.57 -18.26 -10.05
CA LYS A 336 10.31 -19.68 -10.35
C LYS A 336 9.53 -20.39 -9.23
N THR A 337 9.63 -19.88 -8.01
CA THR A 337 9.08 -20.52 -6.80
C THR A 337 7.98 -19.69 -6.15
N HIS A 338 7.79 -18.45 -6.54
CA HIS A 338 6.73 -17.61 -5.99
C HIS A 338 5.35 -17.99 -6.55
N HIS A 339 4.30 -17.63 -5.82
CA HIS A 339 2.91 -17.94 -6.18
C HIS A 339 2.17 -16.74 -6.83
N MET A 340 2.83 -15.59 -6.90
CA MET A 340 2.28 -14.41 -7.58
C MET A 340 2.21 -14.64 -9.09
N ASN A 341 1.10 -14.22 -9.71
CA ASN A 341 0.86 -14.47 -11.14
C ASN A 341 1.58 -13.45 -12.05
N VAL A 342 2.90 -13.38 -11.91
CA VAL A 342 3.80 -12.56 -12.75
C VAL A 342 5.06 -13.35 -13.05
N ASP A 343 5.79 -12.93 -14.07
CA ASP A 343 6.94 -13.65 -14.62
C ASP A 343 8.29 -13.11 -14.17
N TYR A 344 8.31 -12.28 -13.11
CA TYR A 344 9.54 -11.76 -12.50
C TYR A 344 9.34 -11.47 -11.02
N ASN A 345 10.47 -11.33 -10.30
CA ASN A 345 10.50 -10.83 -8.93
C ASN A 345 11.56 -9.72 -8.83
N PRO A 346 11.26 -8.53 -8.26
CA PRO A 346 12.24 -7.46 -8.05
C PRO A 346 13.41 -7.86 -7.14
N TYR A 347 13.23 -8.91 -6.34
CA TYR A 347 14.22 -9.45 -5.41
C TYR A 347 14.82 -10.77 -5.91
N GLU A 348 14.76 -11.06 -7.21
CA GLU A 348 15.31 -12.30 -7.78
C GLU A 348 16.75 -12.51 -7.34
N GLY A 349 17.06 -13.70 -6.80
CA GLY A 349 18.37 -14.06 -6.30
C GLY A 349 18.74 -13.53 -4.90
N TRP A 350 17.83 -12.82 -4.21
CA TRP A 350 18.10 -12.37 -2.85
C TRP A 350 18.01 -13.53 -1.85
N GLU A 351 19.05 -13.68 -1.05
CA GLU A 351 19.01 -14.57 0.12
C GLU A 351 18.33 -13.87 1.28
N VAL A 352 17.30 -14.47 1.84
CA VAL A 352 16.57 -13.99 3.01
C VAL A 352 16.58 -15.00 4.13
N THR A 353 16.57 -14.49 5.37
CA THR A 353 16.46 -15.27 6.59
C THR A 353 15.09 -15.06 7.20
N GLY A 354 14.46 -16.13 7.67
CA GLY A 354 13.15 -16.13 8.30
C GLY A 354 11.99 -16.14 7.30
N GLU A 355 11.01 -17.01 7.56
CA GLU A 355 9.78 -17.04 6.77
C GLU A 355 8.58 -17.58 7.57
N PRO A 356 7.35 -17.18 7.23
CA PRO A 356 6.14 -17.85 7.68
C PRO A 356 6.07 -19.28 7.16
N VAL A 357 5.88 -20.24 8.06
CA VAL A 357 5.81 -21.67 7.74
C VAL A 357 4.38 -22.22 7.80
N SER A 358 3.52 -21.61 8.62
CA SER A 358 2.10 -21.94 8.64
C SER A 358 1.25 -20.69 8.93
N VAL A 359 0.05 -20.66 8.39
CA VAL A 359 -0.89 -19.55 8.55
C VAL A 359 -2.28 -20.09 8.86
N LEU A 360 -2.87 -19.61 9.94
CA LEU A 360 -4.24 -19.91 10.33
C LEU A 360 -5.09 -18.64 10.20
N VAL A 361 -6.31 -18.83 9.69
CA VAL A 361 -7.35 -17.79 9.65
C VAL A 361 -8.55 -18.32 10.44
N ARG A 362 -8.93 -17.61 11.50
CA ARG A 362 -9.98 -18.02 12.44
C ARG A 362 -9.80 -19.46 12.97
N GLY A 363 -8.53 -19.84 13.21
CA GLY A 363 -8.17 -21.15 13.75
C GLY A 363 -8.01 -22.27 12.71
N GLU A 364 -8.35 -22.04 11.46
CA GLU A 364 -8.24 -23.02 10.38
C GLU A 364 -6.96 -22.78 9.56
N TYR A 365 -6.23 -23.86 9.28
CA TYR A 365 -5.03 -23.75 8.44
C TYR A 365 -5.37 -23.36 7.01
N VAL A 366 -4.81 -22.27 6.55
CA VAL A 366 -4.76 -21.87 5.13
C VAL A 366 -3.46 -22.34 4.51
N ILE A 367 -2.36 -22.19 5.25
CA ILE A 367 -1.04 -22.72 4.92
C ILE A 367 -0.59 -23.61 6.07
N LYS A 368 -0.12 -24.81 5.76
CA LYS A 368 0.46 -25.74 6.72
C LYS A 368 1.77 -26.28 6.17
N ASN A 369 2.86 -26.06 6.92
CA ASN A 369 4.21 -26.49 6.50
C ASN A 369 4.57 -26.02 5.08
N LYS A 370 4.29 -24.75 4.77
CA LYS A 370 4.52 -24.09 3.47
C LYS A 370 3.62 -24.58 2.31
N GLU A 371 2.67 -25.46 2.57
CA GLU A 371 1.72 -25.94 1.55
C GLU A 371 0.36 -25.28 1.75
N PHE A 372 -0.30 -24.94 0.63
CA PHE A 372 -1.67 -24.44 0.66
C PHE A 372 -2.64 -25.58 0.93
N VAL A 373 -3.34 -25.51 2.06
CA VAL A 373 -4.37 -26.46 2.47
C VAL A 373 -5.75 -25.82 2.67
N GLY A 374 -5.82 -24.49 2.48
CA GLY A 374 -7.03 -23.72 2.69
C GLY A 374 -8.12 -24.01 1.67
N VAL A 375 -9.32 -23.56 1.95
CA VAL A 375 -10.48 -23.69 1.06
C VAL A 375 -10.73 -22.36 0.35
N LEU A 376 -10.78 -22.38 -0.97
CA LEU A 376 -11.12 -21.19 -1.75
C LEU A 376 -12.54 -20.76 -1.43
N GLY A 377 -12.73 -19.47 -1.15
CA GLY A 377 -14.02 -18.91 -0.75
C GLY A 377 -14.31 -18.99 0.75
N SER A 378 -13.39 -19.53 1.59
CA SER A 378 -13.54 -19.54 3.05
C SER A 378 -13.28 -18.17 3.70
N GLY A 379 -12.59 -17.27 3.00
CA GLY A 379 -12.34 -15.90 3.46
C GLY A 379 -13.64 -15.09 3.55
N GLN A 380 -13.74 -14.29 4.59
CA GLN A 380 -14.91 -13.48 4.89
C GLN A 380 -14.63 -11.99 4.65
N TYR A 381 -15.67 -11.30 4.17
CA TYR A 381 -15.66 -9.85 4.17
C TYR A 381 -15.82 -9.33 5.59
N ILE A 382 -14.93 -8.42 6.02
CA ILE A 382 -14.96 -7.85 7.37
C ILE A 382 -15.46 -6.42 7.28
N LYS A 383 -16.67 -6.19 7.79
CA LYS A 383 -17.19 -4.84 8.03
C LYS A 383 -16.49 -4.26 9.26
N ARG A 384 -15.98 -3.05 9.11
CA ARG A 384 -15.29 -2.32 10.18
C ARG A 384 -16.20 -1.23 10.72
N ALA A 385 -16.04 -0.85 11.98
CA ALA A 385 -16.80 0.23 12.59
C ALA A 385 -16.11 1.58 12.33
N LEU A 386 -16.85 2.56 11.82
CA LEU A 386 -16.41 3.95 11.77
C LEU A 386 -16.27 4.49 13.21
N LYS A 387 -15.24 5.27 13.46
CA LYS A 387 -14.98 5.85 14.76
C LYS A 387 -15.83 7.13 14.92
N THR A 388 -16.69 7.18 15.91
CA THR A 388 -17.59 8.31 16.14
C THR A 388 -16.90 9.55 16.70
N THR A 389 -15.65 9.45 17.19
CA THR A 389 -14.88 10.59 17.69
C THR A 389 -13.37 10.44 17.43
N ALA A 390 -12.71 11.55 17.14
CA ALA A 390 -11.25 11.63 17.01
C ALA A 390 -10.52 11.21 18.33
N ALA A 391 -11.15 11.32 19.49
CA ALA A 391 -10.61 10.94 20.79
C ALA A 391 -10.43 9.41 20.93
N GLU A 392 -11.28 8.59 20.31
CA GLU A 392 -11.14 7.14 20.31
C GLU A 392 -9.99 6.67 19.39
N ALA A 393 -9.57 7.50 18.45
CA ALA A 393 -8.44 7.21 17.57
C ALA A 393 -7.08 7.45 18.24
N LEU A 394 -7.01 8.30 19.27
CA LEU A 394 -5.78 8.70 19.96
C LEU A 394 -5.36 7.78 21.11
N ASN A 395 -6.22 6.87 21.55
CA ASN A 395 -5.91 5.85 22.56
C ASN A 395 -5.28 4.58 21.96
N ILE A 396 -4.55 4.76 20.86
CA ILE A 396 -3.82 3.69 20.17
C ILE A 396 -2.31 3.84 20.38
#